data_360f18389e9e933aa7ad7664c0783c77
#
_entry.id   360f18389e9e933aa7ad7664c0783c77
#
_cell.length_a   1.000
_cell.length_b   1.000
_cell.length_c   1.000
_cell.angle_alpha   90.00
_cell.angle_beta   90.00
_cell.angle_gamma   90.00
#
_symmetry.space_group_name_H-M   'P 1'
#
loop_
_entity.id
_entity.type
_entity.pdbx_description
1 polymer ?
#
loop_
_entity_poly.entity_id
_entity_poly.type
_entity_poly.pdbx_seq_one_letter_code
_entity_poly.pdbx_strand_id
1 'polypeptide(L)'
;MEKQALRALVDAHKEGIALDRAFYTDADIYEREVSAIFLKSWLYAGHVSEIPNIGDWFLFEFAGESVIVTRNKADEVNALLNVCRHRGSRICLETRGCSKKLVCRYHGWAYELDGSLRNAPHMSDD
;
A
#
# COMPACT_ATOMS: atom_id res chain seq x y z
N MET A 1 9.90 -19.85 11.84
CA MET A 1 10.27 -21.22 11.35
C MET A 1 11.68 -21.20 10.77
N GLU A 2 12.50 -22.15 11.18
CA GLU A 2 13.85 -22.30 10.64
C GLU A 2 13.81 -22.63 9.14
N LYS A 3 14.80 -22.12 8.38
CA LYS A 3 14.90 -22.34 6.93
C LYS A 3 14.88 -23.83 6.56
N GLN A 4 15.49 -24.66 7.39
CA GLN A 4 15.56 -26.10 7.18
C GLN A 4 14.19 -26.78 7.36
N ALA A 5 13.39 -26.33 8.34
CA ALA A 5 12.02 -26.82 8.56
C ALA A 5 11.09 -26.44 7.39
N LEU A 6 11.20 -25.22 6.88
CA LEU A 6 10.45 -24.81 5.69
C LEU A 6 10.83 -25.64 4.46
N ARG A 7 12.13 -25.91 4.27
CA ARG A 7 12.61 -26.77 3.18
C ARG A 7 12.03 -28.19 3.29
N ALA A 8 11.99 -28.74 4.49
CA ALA A 8 11.41 -30.06 4.71
C ALA A 8 9.91 -30.13 4.37
N LEU A 9 9.14 -29.07 4.67
CA LEU A 9 7.73 -28.96 4.28
C LEU A 9 7.56 -28.93 2.74
N VAL A 10 8.42 -28.17 2.06
CA VAL A 10 8.41 -28.11 0.58
C VAL A 10 8.74 -29.47 -0.03
N ASP A 11 9.80 -30.12 0.48
CA ASP A 11 10.26 -31.43 -0.03
C ASP A 11 9.28 -32.57 0.27
N ALA A 12 8.45 -32.43 1.31
CA ALA A 12 7.39 -33.40 1.66
C ALA A 12 6.13 -33.25 0.80
N HIS A 13 5.98 -32.15 0.06
CA HIS A 13 4.81 -31.95 -0.81
C HIS A 13 4.76 -32.97 -1.94
N LYS A 14 3.55 -33.48 -2.22
CA LYS A 14 3.30 -34.43 -3.28
C LYS A 14 2.39 -33.78 -4.34
N GLU A 15 2.71 -33.99 -5.59
CA GLU A 15 1.89 -33.51 -6.70
C GLU A 15 0.46 -34.06 -6.62
N GLY A 16 -0.52 -33.22 -6.91
CA GLY A 16 -1.95 -33.55 -6.86
C GLY A 16 -2.59 -33.50 -5.46
N ILE A 17 -1.83 -33.15 -4.44
CA ILE A 17 -2.32 -32.98 -3.07
C ILE A 17 -2.20 -31.50 -2.65
N ALA A 18 -3.16 -31.02 -1.85
CA ALA A 18 -3.08 -29.66 -1.29
C ALA A 18 -1.81 -29.48 -0.45
N LEU A 19 -1.33 -28.26 -0.38
CA LEU A 19 -0.19 -27.90 0.47
C LEU A 19 -0.49 -28.22 1.93
N ASP A 20 0.58 -28.49 2.71
CA ASP A 20 0.46 -28.63 4.17
C ASP A 20 -0.20 -27.40 4.78
N ARG A 21 -0.97 -27.60 5.85
CA ARG A 21 -1.68 -26.54 6.56
C ARG A 21 -0.76 -25.38 6.97
N ALA A 22 0.50 -25.68 7.32
CA ALA A 22 1.47 -24.66 7.72
C ALA A 22 1.65 -23.55 6.66
N PHE A 23 1.56 -23.86 5.37
CA PHE A 23 1.63 -22.85 4.31
C PHE A 23 0.51 -21.82 4.35
N TYR A 24 -0.60 -22.09 5.04
CA TYR A 24 -1.74 -21.18 5.16
C TYR A 24 -1.85 -20.50 6.53
N THR A 25 -1.16 -21.03 7.56
CA THR A 25 -1.39 -20.60 8.95
C THR A 25 -0.15 -20.20 9.71
N ASP A 26 1.05 -20.47 9.18
CA ASP A 26 2.31 -20.14 9.88
C ASP A 26 2.73 -18.70 9.59
N ALA A 27 2.90 -17.91 10.65
CA ALA A 27 3.25 -16.49 10.53
C ALA A 27 4.61 -16.25 9.88
N ASP A 28 5.61 -17.10 10.19
CA ASP A 28 6.96 -16.95 9.62
C ASP A 28 6.98 -17.24 8.12
N ILE A 29 6.14 -18.18 7.65
CA ILE A 29 5.95 -18.44 6.21
C ILE A 29 5.32 -17.21 5.56
N TYR A 30 4.24 -16.67 6.15
CA TYR A 30 3.60 -15.46 5.66
C TYR A 30 4.56 -14.27 5.55
N GLU A 31 5.35 -13.98 6.58
CA GLU A 31 6.35 -12.90 6.55
C GLU A 31 7.39 -13.09 5.44
N ARG A 32 7.81 -14.32 5.19
CA ARG A 32 8.73 -14.64 4.09
C ARG A 32 8.07 -14.45 2.72
N GLU A 33 6.83 -14.86 2.55
CA GLU A 33 6.07 -14.64 1.32
C GLU A 33 5.86 -13.15 1.06
N VAL A 34 5.49 -12.38 2.08
CA VAL A 34 5.38 -10.92 1.97
C VAL A 34 6.68 -10.30 1.46
N SER A 35 7.80 -10.61 2.10
CA SER A 35 9.10 -10.00 1.78
C SER A 35 9.71 -10.50 0.47
N ALA A 36 9.53 -11.79 0.14
CA ALA A 36 10.18 -12.42 -1.00
C ALA A 36 9.34 -12.37 -2.28
N ILE A 37 8.02 -12.34 -2.16
CA ILE A 37 7.07 -12.44 -3.28
C ILE A 37 6.24 -11.17 -3.40
N PHE A 38 5.36 -10.90 -2.43
CA PHE A 38 4.33 -9.88 -2.57
C PHE A 38 4.90 -8.46 -2.71
N LEU A 39 5.87 -8.06 -1.89
CA LEU A 39 6.50 -6.74 -1.97
C LEU A 39 7.43 -6.56 -3.19
N LYS A 40 7.64 -7.61 -3.97
CA LYS A 40 8.46 -7.60 -5.20
C LYS A 40 7.65 -7.87 -6.46
N SER A 41 6.34 -8.02 -6.34
CA SER A 41 5.44 -8.39 -7.42
C SER A 41 4.37 -7.33 -7.62
N TRP A 42 3.71 -7.37 -8.76
CA TRP A 42 2.49 -6.60 -9.00
C TRP A 42 1.37 -7.15 -8.13
N LEU A 43 0.68 -6.25 -7.43
CA LEU A 43 -0.48 -6.56 -6.61
C LEU A 43 -1.73 -5.94 -7.22
N TYR A 44 -2.83 -6.68 -7.21
CA TYR A 44 -4.12 -6.13 -7.60
C TYR A 44 -4.63 -5.21 -6.48
N ALA A 45 -4.68 -3.91 -6.75
CA ALA A 45 -5.15 -2.92 -5.78
C ALA A 45 -6.65 -2.63 -5.91
N GLY A 46 -7.20 -2.71 -7.12
CA GLY A 46 -8.59 -2.38 -7.41
C GLY A 46 -8.81 -2.13 -8.90
N HIS A 47 -10.03 -1.73 -9.26
CA HIS A 47 -10.40 -1.39 -10.63
C HIS A 47 -10.63 0.11 -10.77
N VAL A 48 -10.34 0.68 -11.94
CA VAL A 48 -10.49 2.12 -12.21
C VAL A 48 -11.90 2.67 -11.99
N SER A 49 -12.92 1.80 -12.04
CA SER A 49 -14.31 2.18 -11.73
C SER A 49 -14.54 2.53 -10.26
N GLU A 50 -13.60 2.23 -9.37
CA GLU A 50 -13.67 2.64 -7.97
C GLU A 50 -13.28 4.12 -7.77
N ILE A 51 -12.59 4.70 -8.74
CA ILE A 51 -12.20 6.11 -8.80
C ILE A 51 -12.60 6.71 -10.15
N PRO A 52 -13.92 6.78 -10.48
CA PRO A 52 -14.39 7.19 -11.81
C PRO A 52 -14.15 8.67 -12.12
N ASN A 53 -14.01 9.52 -11.10
CA ASN A 53 -13.92 10.97 -11.27
C ASN A 53 -12.55 11.50 -10.83
N ILE A 54 -12.12 12.61 -11.44
CA ILE A 54 -10.96 13.37 -10.98
C ILE A 54 -11.17 13.78 -9.51
N GLY A 55 -10.18 13.49 -8.67
CA GLY A 55 -10.25 13.73 -7.23
C GLY A 55 -10.62 12.51 -6.41
N ASP A 56 -11.17 11.48 -7.02
CA ASP A 56 -11.49 10.24 -6.32
C ASP A 56 -10.22 9.51 -5.86
N TRP A 57 -10.31 8.88 -4.72
CA TRP A 57 -9.23 8.07 -4.18
C TRP A 57 -9.75 6.96 -3.27
N PHE A 58 -8.96 5.90 -3.11
CA PHE A 58 -9.16 4.86 -2.11
C PHE A 58 -7.83 4.40 -1.51
N LEU A 59 -7.89 3.78 -0.34
CA LEU A 59 -6.72 3.15 0.28
C LEU A 59 -6.62 1.69 -0.12
N PHE A 60 -5.42 1.29 -0.55
CA PHE A 60 -5.01 -0.09 -0.66
C PHE A 60 -4.08 -0.40 0.51
N GLU A 61 -4.45 -1.37 1.34
CA GLU A 61 -3.68 -1.77 2.52
C GLU A 61 -3.23 -3.22 2.39
N PHE A 62 -1.95 -3.46 2.57
CA PHE A 62 -1.36 -4.79 2.51
C PHE A 62 -0.12 -4.85 3.41
N ALA A 63 -0.02 -5.90 4.24
CA ALA A 63 1.14 -6.19 5.10
C ALA A 63 1.61 -4.99 5.95
N GLY A 64 0.66 -4.21 6.48
CA GLY A 64 0.94 -3.02 7.29
C GLY A 64 1.25 -1.75 6.49
N GLU A 65 1.42 -1.84 5.19
CA GLU A 65 1.59 -0.70 4.31
C GLU A 65 0.25 -0.14 3.85
N SER A 66 0.19 1.18 3.67
CA SER A 66 -0.98 1.89 3.17
C SER A 66 -0.62 2.72 1.94
N VAL A 67 -1.37 2.54 0.87
CA VAL A 67 -1.18 3.23 -0.42
C VAL A 67 -2.46 3.96 -0.77
N ILE A 68 -2.35 5.24 -1.15
CA ILE A 68 -3.45 6.05 -1.66
C ILE A 68 -3.47 5.88 -3.17
N VAL A 69 -4.53 5.32 -3.71
CA VAL A 69 -4.75 5.24 -5.17
C VAL A 69 -5.66 6.39 -5.56
N THR A 70 -5.20 7.27 -6.43
CA THR A 70 -5.88 8.51 -6.80
C THR A 70 -6.17 8.59 -8.29
N ARG A 71 -7.21 9.35 -8.65
CA ARG A 71 -7.35 9.89 -10.01
C ARG A 71 -7.01 11.37 -9.99
N ASN A 72 -5.91 11.74 -10.62
CA ASN A 72 -5.37 13.09 -10.59
C ASN A 72 -6.08 14.05 -11.60
N LYS A 73 -5.66 15.32 -11.60
CA LYS A 73 -6.22 16.36 -12.47
C LYS A 73 -5.99 16.13 -13.97
N ALA A 74 -4.98 15.32 -14.33
CA ALA A 74 -4.70 14.92 -15.70
C ALA A 74 -5.48 13.66 -16.13
N ASP A 75 -6.43 13.22 -15.29
CA ASP A 75 -7.20 11.98 -15.48
C ASP A 75 -6.35 10.71 -15.46
N GLU A 76 -5.22 10.75 -14.77
CA GLU A 76 -4.30 9.63 -14.61
C GLU A 76 -4.46 8.98 -13.23
N VAL A 77 -4.16 7.69 -13.14
CA VAL A 77 -4.15 6.95 -11.89
C VAL A 77 -2.75 6.97 -11.29
N ASN A 78 -2.66 7.39 -10.03
CA ASN A 78 -1.42 7.37 -9.25
C ASN A 78 -1.57 6.46 -8.03
N ALA A 79 -0.47 5.89 -7.57
CA ALA A 79 -0.36 5.14 -6.32
C ALA A 79 0.71 5.79 -5.45
N LEU A 80 0.31 6.31 -4.30
CA LEU A 80 1.13 7.10 -3.41
C LEU A 80 1.21 6.44 -2.04
N LEU A 81 2.38 6.41 -1.43
CA LEU A 81 2.47 5.98 -0.04
C LEU A 81 1.66 6.92 0.87
N ASN A 82 0.83 6.36 1.73
CA ASN A 82 0.00 7.11 2.67
C ASN A 82 0.84 7.59 3.88
N VAL A 83 1.88 8.35 3.59
CA VAL A 83 2.87 8.83 4.57
C VAL A 83 3.21 10.27 4.28
N CYS A 84 2.99 11.16 5.26
CA CYS A 84 3.44 12.54 5.17
C CYS A 84 4.97 12.62 5.30
N ARG A 85 5.61 13.28 4.35
CA ARG A 85 7.08 13.46 4.32
C ARG A 85 7.61 14.30 5.48
N HIS A 86 6.74 15.05 6.16
CA HIS A 86 7.14 15.86 7.32
C HIS A 86 7.52 14.97 8.52
N ARG A 87 6.60 14.17 9.05
CA ARG A 87 6.82 13.35 10.26
C ARG A 87 6.20 11.97 10.20
N GLY A 88 5.90 11.45 9.03
CA GLY A 88 5.46 10.08 8.83
C GLY A 88 4.01 9.77 9.20
N SER A 89 3.19 10.79 9.52
CA SER A 89 1.76 10.59 9.76
C SER A 89 1.05 10.11 8.51
N ARG A 90 0.01 9.30 8.67
CA ARG A 90 -0.91 8.98 7.59
C ARG A 90 -1.62 10.24 7.11
N ILE A 91 -1.69 10.43 5.79
CA ILE A 91 -2.35 11.59 5.16
C ILE A 91 -3.85 11.35 5.08
N CYS A 92 -4.27 10.22 4.50
CA CYS A 92 -5.67 9.81 4.43
C CYS A 92 -5.98 8.82 5.56
N LEU A 93 -7.02 9.10 6.34
CA LEU A 93 -7.47 8.28 7.46
C LEU A 93 -8.73 7.47 7.12
N GLU A 94 -9.51 7.94 6.14
CA GLU A 94 -10.68 7.25 5.62
C GLU A 94 -10.26 6.22 4.55
N THR A 95 -11.10 5.24 4.28
CA THR A 95 -10.80 4.18 3.30
C THR A 95 -10.95 4.64 1.84
N ARG A 96 -11.75 5.67 1.61
CA ARG A 96 -11.99 6.30 0.30
C ARG A 96 -12.50 7.72 0.45
N GLY A 97 -12.43 8.47 -0.63
CA GLY A 97 -12.93 9.84 -0.67
C GLY A 97 -12.81 10.49 -2.03
N CYS A 98 -13.17 11.76 -2.08
CA CYS A 98 -12.96 12.64 -3.22
C CYS A 98 -12.46 13.99 -2.71
N SER A 99 -11.34 14.47 -3.22
CA SER A 99 -10.75 15.74 -2.79
C SER A 99 -9.90 16.36 -3.88
N LYS A 100 -9.72 17.68 -3.82
CA LYS A 100 -8.87 18.42 -4.77
C LYS A 100 -7.38 18.28 -4.46
N LYS A 101 -7.06 17.95 -3.22
CA LYS A 101 -5.70 17.79 -2.68
C LYS A 101 -5.73 16.89 -1.46
N LEU A 102 -4.60 16.33 -1.11
CA LEU A 102 -4.41 15.49 0.08
C LEU A 102 -3.76 16.34 1.17
N VAL A 103 -4.37 16.43 2.35
CA VAL A 103 -3.89 17.27 3.46
C VAL A 103 -3.59 16.40 4.67
N CYS A 104 -2.36 16.45 5.15
CA CYS A 104 -1.99 15.83 6.41
C CYS A 104 -2.60 16.61 7.58
N ARG A 105 -3.42 15.94 8.38
CA ARG A 105 -4.12 16.57 9.51
C ARG A 105 -3.21 16.95 10.67
N TYR A 106 -1.96 16.43 10.69
CA TYR A 106 -1.05 16.71 11.80
C TYR A 106 -0.51 18.15 11.77
N HIS A 107 0.11 18.59 10.64
CA HIS A 107 0.67 19.95 10.50
C HIS A 107 0.23 20.67 9.22
N GLY A 108 -0.77 20.14 8.50
CA GLY A 108 -1.37 20.81 7.37
C GLY A 108 -0.56 20.76 6.05
N TRP A 109 0.47 19.93 5.95
CA TRP A 109 1.16 19.74 4.67
C TRP A 109 0.20 19.23 3.62
N ALA A 110 0.18 19.85 2.46
CA ALA A 110 -0.74 19.54 1.39
C ALA A 110 0.01 19.04 0.15
N TYR A 111 -0.56 17.99 -0.44
CA TYR A 111 -0.04 17.33 -1.64
C TYR A 111 -1.09 17.38 -2.74
N GLU A 112 -0.63 17.50 -3.98
CA GLU A 112 -1.47 17.27 -5.15
C GLU A 112 -1.81 15.77 -5.26
N LEU A 113 -2.79 15.44 -6.11
CA LEU A 113 -3.23 14.07 -6.31
C LEU A 113 -2.23 13.18 -7.06
N ASP A 114 -1.18 13.78 -7.63
CA ASP A 114 -0.02 13.09 -8.20
C ASP A 114 1.12 12.86 -7.19
N GLY A 115 0.94 13.33 -5.96
CA GLY A 115 1.91 13.20 -4.87
C GLY A 115 2.90 14.36 -4.74
N SER A 116 2.89 15.33 -5.63
CA SER A 116 3.76 16.51 -5.51
C SER A 116 3.37 17.36 -4.31
N LEU A 117 4.36 17.91 -3.60
CA LEU A 117 4.16 18.81 -2.46
C LEU A 117 3.64 20.16 -2.96
N ARG A 118 2.47 20.57 -2.48
CA ARG A 118 1.85 21.85 -2.82
C ARG A 118 2.19 22.95 -1.82
N ASN A 119 2.09 22.62 -0.53
CA ASN A 119 2.30 23.58 0.56
C ASN A 119 2.81 22.85 1.79
N ALA A 120 3.84 23.42 2.42
CA ALA A 120 4.47 22.94 3.64
C ALA A 120 4.49 24.03 4.69
N PRO A 121 3.37 24.25 5.44
CA PRO A 121 3.33 25.28 6.49
C PRO A 121 4.45 25.10 7.50
N HIS A 122 4.99 26.22 8.00
CA HIS A 122 6.06 26.28 9.00
C HIS A 122 7.44 25.77 8.53
N MET A 123 7.63 25.62 7.23
CA MET A 123 8.94 25.36 6.63
C MET A 123 9.43 26.61 5.90
N SER A 124 10.76 26.85 5.91
CA SER A 124 11.39 27.87 5.06
C SER A 124 11.29 27.46 3.59
N ASP A 125 11.26 28.45 2.71
CA ASP A 125 11.23 28.23 1.24
C ASP A 125 12.61 27.84 0.66
N ASP A 126 13.61 27.55 1.53
CA ASP A 126 14.99 27.18 1.17
C ASP A 126 15.17 25.68 0.93
#